data_f6dfd2bc2f83518d66d7e0d2949baef1
#
_entry.id   f6dfd2bc2f83518d66d7e0d2949baef1
#
_cell.length_a   1.000
_cell.length_b   1.000
_cell.length_c   1.000
_cell.angle_alpha   90.00
_cell.angle_beta   90.00
_cell.angle_gamma   90.00
#
_symmetry.space_group_name_H-M   'P 1'
#
loop_
_entity.id
_entity.type
_entity.pdbx_description
1 polymer ?
#
loop_
_entity_poly.entity_id
_entity_poly.type
_entity_poly.pdbx_seq_one_letter_code
_entity_poly.pdbx_strand_id
1 'polypeptide(L)'
;MSKPKRPSKSKKKTNTVQSMRALKGGIIFILGLLLVLGVILWSSLFRDYPVEGQKQLLAINEGDTYSRFIDRLAEDDHVNFPIVLKLYQRVMIHDSMKKGVYEVRQGMSVRQVMEMIANAENAQMNRILVIEGTTFKQLIDALKKDELVTKEV
;
A
#
# COMPACT_ATOMS: atom_id res chain seq x y z
N MET A 1 79.45 -16.29 28.13
CA MET A 1 78.13 -16.64 28.74
C MET A 1 77.09 -15.61 28.28
N SER A 2 76.30 -15.97 27.25
CA SER A 2 75.33 -15.08 26.64
C SER A 2 73.96 -15.32 27.32
N LYS A 3 73.30 -14.25 27.87
CA LYS A 3 71.96 -14.33 28.47
C LYS A 3 70.89 -14.33 27.39
N PRO A 4 69.88 -15.17 27.49
CA PRO A 4 68.80 -15.18 26.51
C PRO A 4 67.84 -14.00 26.75
N LYS A 5 67.47 -13.28 25.70
CA LYS A 5 66.45 -12.24 25.67
C LYS A 5 65.07 -12.87 25.84
N ARG A 6 64.31 -12.41 26.87
CA ARG A 6 62.89 -12.75 27.05
C ARG A 6 62.02 -12.11 25.96
N PRO A 7 61.06 -12.81 25.39
CA PRO A 7 60.14 -12.23 24.42
C PRO A 7 59.12 -11.34 25.18
N SER A 8 58.95 -10.13 24.65
CA SER A 8 57.97 -9.12 25.10
C SER A 8 56.54 -9.57 24.79
N LYS A 9 55.80 -9.94 25.82
CA LYS A 9 54.34 -10.10 25.74
C LYS A 9 53.67 -8.75 25.91
N SER A 10 53.38 -8.08 24.82
CA SER A 10 52.52 -6.89 24.85
C SER A 10 51.82 -6.68 23.50
N LYS A 11 50.52 -6.39 23.57
CA LYS A 11 49.62 -5.86 22.56
C LYS A 11 48.57 -6.81 21.97
N LYS A 12 47.81 -7.51 22.81
CA LYS A 12 46.54 -8.15 22.33
C LYS A 12 45.25 -7.62 23.03
N LYS A 13 45.33 -6.65 23.94
CA LYS A 13 44.16 -6.15 24.66
C LYS A 13 43.48 -4.92 24.09
N THR A 14 44.09 -4.18 23.17
CA THR A 14 43.54 -2.94 22.62
C THR A 14 42.54 -3.15 21.48
N ASN A 15 42.65 -4.27 20.76
CA ASN A 15 41.78 -4.51 19.59
C ASN A 15 40.36 -4.96 19.99
N THR A 16 40.18 -5.57 21.16
CA THR A 16 38.87 -6.10 21.57
C THR A 16 37.90 -4.99 22.01
N VAL A 17 38.38 -3.94 22.66
CA VAL A 17 37.55 -2.80 23.12
C VAL A 17 37.13 -1.92 21.94
N GLN A 18 38.04 -1.79 20.97
CA GLN A 18 37.78 -1.00 19.75
C GLN A 18 36.77 -1.71 18.85
N SER A 19 36.84 -3.04 18.73
CA SER A 19 35.86 -3.84 17.97
C SER A 19 34.48 -3.83 18.64
N MET A 20 34.39 -3.84 19.96
CA MET A 20 33.11 -3.77 20.69
C MET A 20 32.44 -2.40 20.54
N ARG A 21 33.22 -1.29 20.47
CA ARG A 21 32.66 0.04 20.20
C ARG A 21 32.16 0.17 18.78
N ALA A 22 32.88 -0.36 17.79
CA ALA A 22 32.47 -0.40 16.40
C ALA A 22 31.20 -1.27 16.22
N LEU A 23 31.10 -2.41 16.91
CA LEU A 23 29.93 -3.28 16.88
C LEU A 23 28.69 -2.58 17.47
N LYS A 24 28.83 -1.89 18.61
CA LYS A 24 27.76 -1.11 19.22
C LYS A 24 27.29 0.03 18.30
N GLY A 25 28.23 0.75 17.68
CA GLY A 25 27.92 1.79 16.69
C GLY A 25 27.16 1.24 15.47
N GLY A 26 27.57 0.09 14.95
CA GLY A 26 26.89 -0.60 13.87
C GLY A 26 25.45 -1.03 14.23
N ILE A 27 25.24 -1.55 15.43
CA ILE A 27 23.90 -1.92 15.90
C ILE A 27 22.99 -0.70 16.02
N ILE A 28 23.47 0.40 16.60
CA ILE A 28 22.71 1.65 16.73
C ILE A 28 22.35 2.21 15.34
N PHE A 29 23.28 2.16 14.40
CA PHE A 29 23.02 2.60 13.02
C PHE A 29 21.95 1.75 12.31
N ILE A 30 22.01 0.42 12.46
CA ILE A 30 21.02 -0.50 11.92
C ILE A 30 19.64 -0.26 12.55
N LEU A 31 19.57 -0.08 13.88
CA LEU A 31 18.32 0.25 14.57
C LEU A 31 17.74 1.58 14.10
N GLY A 32 18.56 2.60 13.91
CA GLY A 32 18.14 3.88 13.35
C GLY A 32 17.58 3.75 11.93
N LEU A 33 18.27 2.98 11.08
CA LEU A 33 17.81 2.69 9.73
C LEU A 33 16.46 1.95 9.72
N LEU A 34 16.31 0.93 10.57
CA LEU A 34 15.05 0.19 10.71
C LEU A 34 13.91 1.07 11.20
N LEU A 35 14.19 2.00 12.12
CA LEU A 35 13.19 2.96 12.60
C LEU A 35 12.72 3.89 11.47
N VAL A 36 13.65 4.45 10.70
CA VAL A 36 13.32 5.30 9.55
C VAL A 36 12.50 4.53 8.51
N LEU A 37 12.91 3.29 8.17
CA LEU A 37 12.14 2.43 7.28
C LEU A 37 10.74 2.15 7.83
N GLY A 38 10.60 1.90 9.13
CA GLY A 38 9.31 1.69 9.78
C GLY A 38 8.38 2.90 9.65
N VAL A 39 8.92 4.11 9.84
CA VAL A 39 8.15 5.35 9.68
C VAL A 39 7.71 5.56 8.22
N ILE A 40 8.58 5.28 7.25
CA ILE A 40 8.26 5.37 5.82
C ILE A 40 7.14 4.37 5.45
N LEU A 41 7.25 3.12 5.90
CA LEU A 41 6.25 2.09 5.69
C LEU A 41 4.91 2.49 6.30
N TRP A 42 4.94 2.94 7.56
CA TRP A 42 3.74 3.39 8.26
C TRP A 42 3.05 4.54 7.54
N SER A 43 3.79 5.61 7.21
CA SER A 43 3.24 6.79 6.55
C SER A 43 2.66 6.51 5.16
N SER A 44 3.20 5.52 4.44
CA SER A 44 2.70 5.15 3.10
C SER A 44 1.44 4.30 3.14
N LEU A 45 1.35 3.35 4.09
CA LEU A 45 0.25 2.39 4.16
C LEU A 45 -0.99 2.95 4.86
N PHE A 46 -0.78 3.82 5.86
CA PHE A 46 -1.84 4.38 6.70
C PHE A 46 -2.23 5.81 6.33
N ARG A 47 -1.74 6.31 5.18
CA ARG A 47 -2.21 7.59 4.67
C ARG A 47 -3.64 7.46 4.18
N ASP A 48 -4.45 8.46 4.51
CA ASP A 48 -5.84 8.51 4.10
C ASP A 48 -5.96 8.58 2.57
N TYR A 49 -6.89 7.83 2.02
CA TYR A 49 -7.25 7.91 0.61
C TYR A 49 -7.94 9.25 0.35
N PRO A 50 -7.57 9.98 -0.73
CA PRO A 50 -8.21 11.24 -1.06
C PRO A 50 -9.66 11.00 -1.49
N VAL A 51 -10.59 11.50 -0.70
CA VAL A 51 -12.03 11.43 -0.99
C VAL A 51 -12.60 12.84 -1.01
N GLU A 52 -13.27 13.21 -2.08
CA GLU A 52 -14.02 14.46 -2.17
C GLU A 52 -15.36 14.30 -1.43
N GLY A 53 -15.45 14.87 -0.23
CA GLY A 53 -16.64 14.78 0.63
C GLY A 53 -16.61 13.59 1.60
N GLN A 54 -17.78 13.15 2.06
CA GLN A 54 -17.89 12.06 3.04
C GLN A 54 -17.68 10.67 2.41
N LYS A 55 -18.04 10.51 1.14
CA LYS A 55 -17.94 9.26 0.40
C LYS A 55 -17.77 9.54 -1.10
N GLN A 56 -17.04 8.68 -1.77
CA GLN A 56 -16.79 8.73 -3.20
C GLN A 56 -16.93 7.34 -3.80
N LEU A 57 -17.45 7.24 -5.01
CA LEU A 57 -17.52 6.00 -5.76
C LEU A 57 -16.25 5.84 -6.60
N LEU A 58 -15.55 4.73 -6.40
CA LEU A 58 -14.36 4.35 -7.15
C LEU A 58 -14.72 3.23 -8.11
N ALA A 59 -14.74 3.53 -9.41
CA ALA A 59 -14.99 2.54 -10.45
C ALA A 59 -13.68 1.86 -10.85
N ILE A 60 -13.65 0.53 -10.78
CA ILE A 60 -12.55 -0.32 -11.24
C ILE A 60 -13.01 -1.07 -12.47
N ASN A 61 -12.34 -0.82 -13.58
CA ASN A 61 -12.65 -1.43 -14.87
C ASN A 61 -11.90 -2.75 -15.07
N GLU A 62 -12.37 -3.54 -16.03
CA GLU A 62 -11.66 -4.74 -16.46
C GLU A 62 -10.32 -4.37 -17.09
N GLY A 63 -9.23 -4.99 -16.62
CA GLY A 63 -7.87 -4.69 -17.05
C GLY A 63 -7.14 -3.63 -16.23
N ASP A 64 -7.79 -3.03 -15.22
CA ASP A 64 -7.11 -2.19 -14.24
C ASP A 64 -6.18 -3.04 -13.38
N THR A 65 -5.02 -2.47 -13.04
CA THR A 65 -4.01 -3.11 -12.22
C THR A 65 -3.64 -2.23 -11.03
N TYR A 66 -3.29 -2.87 -9.90
CA TYR A 66 -2.81 -2.13 -8.72
C TYR A 66 -1.64 -1.21 -9.04
N SER A 67 -0.75 -1.61 -9.96
CA SER A 67 0.37 -0.77 -10.34
C SER A 67 -0.09 0.55 -10.94
N ARG A 68 -1.03 0.51 -11.92
CA ARG A 68 -1.60 1.73 -12.53
C ARG A 68 -2.39 2.56 -11.53
N PHE A 69 -3.14 1.91 -10.65
CA PHE A 69 -3.89 2.59 -9.60
C PHE A 69 -2.94 3.36 -8.65
N ILE A 70 -1.87 2.73 -8.20
CA ILE A 70 -0.85 3.36 -7.34
C ILE A 70 -0.13 4.48 -8.09
N ASP A 71 0.17 4.30 -9.39
CA ASP A 71 0.84 5.32 -10.20
C ASP A 71 -0.03 6.58 -10.35
N ARG A 72 -1.35 6.44 -10.59
CA ARG A 72 -2.28 7.58 -10.59
C ARG A 72 -2.29 8.32 -9.24
N LEU A 73 -2.36 7.58 -8.13
CA LEU A 73 -2.31 8.20 -6.80
C LEU A 73 -0.98 8.95 -6.54
N ALA A 74 0.10 8.49 -7.16
CA ALA A 74 1.39 9.16 -7.05
C ALA A 74 1.50 10.40 -7.95
N GLU A 75 0.91 10.36 -9.14
CA GLU A 75 0.81 11.51 -10.07
C GLU A 75 0.00 12.65 -9.47
N ASP A 76 -1.05 12.32 -8.71
CA ASP A 76 -1.90 13.28 -8.00
C ASP A 76 -1.33 13.72 -6.64
N ASP A 77 -0.07 13.38 -6.34
CA ASP A 77 0.65 13.72 -5.09
C ASP A 77 0.00 13.19 -3.80
N HIS A 78 -0.86 12.19 -3.94
CA HIS A 78 -1.58 11.57 -2.81
C HIS A 78 -0.74 10.51 -2.09
N VAL A 79 0.35 10.04 -2.70
CA VAL A 79 1.23 9.00 -2.16
C VAL A 79 2.69 9.41 -2.27
N ASN A 80 3.39 9.50 -1.13
CA ASN A 80 4.79 9.91 -1.10
C ASN A 80 5.76 8.83 -1.59
N PHE A 81 5.44 7.56 -1.34
CA PHE A 81 6.33 6.43 -1.65
C PHE A 81 5.55 5.31 -2.37
N PRO A 82 5.26 5.45 -3.68
CA PRO A 82 4.46 4.47 -4.43
C PRO A 82 5.11 3.08 -4.46
N ILE A 83 6.44 3.01 -4.38
CA ILE A 83 7.18 1.75 -4.35
C ILE A 83 6.82 0.88 -3.13
N VAL A 84 6.51 1.51 -2.00
CA VAL A 84 6.10 0.80 -0.77
C VAL A 84 4.74 0.13 -0.97
N LEU A 85 3.79 0.82 -1.59
CA LEU A 85 2.47 0.26 -1.89
C LEU A 85 2.54 -0.86 -2.94
N LYS A 86 3.39 -0.69 -3.96
CA LYS A 86 3.64 -1.75 -4.95
C LYS A 86 4.27 -3.00 -4.32
N LEU A 87 5.20 -2.80 -3.38
CA LEU A 87 5.80 -3.92 -2.64
C LEU A 87 4.78 -4.58 -1.72
N TYR A 88 3.98 -3.78 -1.00
CA TYR A 88 2.89 -4.27 -0.16
C TYR A 88 1.91 -5.12 -0.97
N GLN A 89 1.44 -4.60 -2.11
CA GLN A 89 0.55 -5.32 -3.02
C GLN A 89 1.15 -6.67 -3.44
N ARG A 90 2.43 -6.69 -3.84
CA ARG A 90 3.09 -7.92 -4.31
C ARG A 90 3.22 -8.99 -3.23
N VAL A 91 3.41 -8.58 -1.96
CA VAL A 91 3.62 -9.50 -0.82
C VAL A 91 2.32 -9.91 -0.16
N MET A 92 1.37 -8.98 -0.02
CA MET A 92 0.15 -9.19 0.78
C MET A 92 -1.10 -9.44 -0.07
N ILE A 93 -1.19 -8.83 -1.24
CA ILE A 93 -2.36 -8.94 -2.12
C ILE A 93 -1.97 -9.79 -3.33
N HIS A 94 -2.32 -11.08 -3.29
CA HIS A 94 -2.01 -12.02 -4.37
C HIS A 94 -3.06 -12.01 -5.49
N ASP A 95 -4.26 -11.50 -5.18
CA ASP A 95 -5.37 -11.44 -6.12
C ASP A 95 -5.26 -10.23 -7.06
N SER A 96 -5.80 -10.38 -8.27
CA SER A 96 -5.99 -9.26 -9.20
C SER A 96 -7.07 -8.30 -8.71
N MET A 97 -7.04 -7.06 -9.17
CA MET A 97 -8.13 -6.10 -8.91
C MET A 97 -9.44 -6.67 -9.46
N LYS A 98 -10.45 -6.67 -8.61
CA LYS A 98 -11.79 -7.11 -9.02
C LYS A 98 -12.56 -5.93 -9.54
N LYS A 99 -13.15 -6.07 -10.74
CA LYS A 99 -14.00 -5.06 -11.34
C LYS A 99 -15.22 -4.78 -10.48
N GLY A 100 -15.64 -3.54 -10.43
CA GLY A 100 -16.82 -3.12 -9.68
C GLY A 100 -16.78 -1.66 -9.30
N VAL A 101 -17.84 -1.17 -8.72
CA VAL A 101 -17.92 0.17 -8.14
C VAL A 101 -17.83 0.04 -6.62
N TYR A 102 -16.84 0.68 -6.03
CA TYR A 102 -16.54 0.60 -4.60
C TYR A 102 -16.85 1.93 -3.92
N GLU A 103 -17.58 1.87 -2.81
CA GLU A 103 -17.81 3.05 -1.99
C GLU A 103 -16.61 3.27 -1.05
N VAL A 104 -15.82 4.30 -1.34
CA VAL A 104 -14.71 4.73 -0.48
C VAL A 104 -15.17 5.88 0.41
N ARG A 105 -14.92 5.78 1.71
CA ARG A 105 -15.32 6.76 2.71
C ARG A 105 -14.13 7.56 3.19
N GLN A 106 -14.39 8.78 3.62
CA GLN A 106 -13.37 9.61 4.26
C GLN A 106 -12.75 8.90 5.47
N GLY A 107 -11.42 8.98 5.61
CA GLY A 107 -10.66 8.32 6.68
C GLY A 107 -10.28 6.86 6.38
N MET A 108 -10.67 6.30 5.22
CA MET A 108 -10.12 5.02 4.78
C MET A 108 -8.70 5.21 4.28
N SER A 109 -7.78 4.37 4.74
CA SER A 109 -6.40 4.40 4.25
C SER A 109 -6.29 3.79 2.85
N VAL A 110 -5.25 4.19 2.10
CA VAL A 110 -4.95 3.61 0.77
C VAL A 110 -4.86 2.08 0.85
N ARG A 111 -4.25 1.55 1.91
CA ARG A 111 -4.18 0.11 2.17
C ARG A 111 -5.57 -0.52 2.27
N GLN A 112 -6.48 0.06 3.07
CA GLN A 112 -7.86 -0.47 3.23
C GLN A 112 -8.62 -0.45 1.92
N VAL A 113 -8.45 0.59 1.10
CA VAL A 113 -9.06 0.64 -0.25
C VAL A 113 -8.54 -0.47 -1.14
N MET A 114 -7.23 -0.74 -1.12
CA MET A 114 -6.63 -1.82 -1.91
C MET A 114 -7.13 -3.20 -1.46
N GLU A 115 -7.22 -3.44 -0.15
CA GLU A 115 -7.75 -4.70 0.43
C GLU A 115 -9.23 -4.88 0.11
N MET A 116 -10.03 -3.82 0.19
CA MET A 116 -11.45 -3.81 -0.17
C MET A 116 -11.66 -4.23 -1.64
N ILE A 117 -10.84 -3.69 -2.56
CA ILE A 117 -10.89 -4.05 -3.98
C ILE A 117 -10.45 -5.50 -4.20
N ALA A 118 -9.42 -5.97 -3.48
CA ALA A 118 -8.94 -7.35 -3.57
C ALA A 118 -10.00 -8.37 -3.15
N ASN A 119 -10.70 -8.08 -2.06
CA ASN A 119 -11.73 -8.95 -1.49
C ASN A 119 -13.12 -8.77 -2.14
N ALA A 120 -13.28 -7.80 -3.04
CA ALA A 120 -14.56 -7.34 -3.58
C ALA A 120 -15.57 -6.95 -2.47
N GLU A 121 -15.06 -6.46 -1.33
CA GLU A 121 -15.88 -5.99 -0.24
C GLU A 121 -16.58 -4.67 -0.62
N ASN A 122 -17.86 -4.55 -0.31
CA ASN A 122 -18.67 -3.38 -0.66
C ASN A 122 -18.68 -3.04 -2.17
N ALA A 123 -18.38 -4.01 -3.03
CA ALA A 123 -18.59 -3.84 -4.45
C ALA A 123 -20.09 -3.66 -4.71
N GLN A 124 -20.48 -2.46 -5.09
CA GLN A 124 -21.82 -2.22 -5.62
C GLN A 124 -21.87 -2.87 -7.00
N MET A 125 -22.25 -4.14 -7.04
CA MET A 125 -22.64 -4.77 -8.30
C MET A 125 -24.02 -4.20 -8.66
N ASN A 126 -24.09 -3.33 -9.60
CA ASN A 126 -25.33 -3.00 -10.27
C ASN A 126 -25.79 -4.26 -11.02
N ARG A 127 -26.49 -5.15 -10.30
CA ARG A 127 -27.24 -6.23 -10.90
C ARG A 127 -28.52 -5.62 -11.43
N ILE A 128 -28.48 -5.13 -12.67
CA ILE A 128 -29.72 -4.90 -13.40
C ILE A 128 -30.29 -6.28 -13.67
N LEU A 129 -31.27 -6.66 -12.89
CA LEU A 129 -31.99 -7.91 -13.08
C LEU A 129 -32.91 -7.73 -14.31
N VAL A 130 -32.40 -8.04 -15.49
CA VAL A 130 -33.23 -8.11 -16.70
C VAL A 130 -34.02 -9.40 -16.63
N ILE A 131 -35.28 -9.30 -16.20
CA ILE A 131 -36.19 -10.42 -16.18
C ILE A 131 -36.60 -10.68 -17.64
N GLU A 132 -36.54 -11.94 -18.09
CA GLU A 132 -37.05 -12.32 -19.41
C GLU A 132 -38.48 -11.82 -19.59
N GLY A 133 -38.74 -11.06 -20.65
CA GLY A 133 -40.02 -10.39 -20.91
C GLY A 133 -40.08 -8.91 -20.54
N THR A 134 -38.99 -8.32 -20.00
CA THR A 134 -38.93 -6.88 -19.72
C THR A 134 -38.93 -6.09 -21.01
N THR A 135 -39.91 -5.21 -21.19
CA THR A 135 -40.00 -4.32 -22.36
C THR A 135 -38.86 -3.30 -22.30
N PHE A 136 -38.28 -2.92 -23.48
CA PHE A 136 -37.19 -1.94 -23.58
C PHE A 136 -37.49 -0.62 -22.82
N LYS A 137 -38.78 -0.20 -22.80
CA LYS A 137 -39.20 0.98 -22.01
C LYS A 137 -39.02 0.80 -20.51
N GLN A 138 -39.33 -0.38 -19.96
CA GLN A 138 -39.12 -0.70 -18.54
C GLN A 138 -37.65 -0.77 -18.18
N LEU A 139 -36.79 -1.25 -19.10
CA LEU A 139 -35.36 -1.24 -18.95
C LEU A 139 -34.79 0.19 -18.85
N ILE A 140 -35.25 1.09 -19.75
CA ILE A 140 -34.86 2.50 -19.73
C ILE A 140 -35.34 3.20 -18.45
N ASP A 141 -36.54 2.91 -17.97
CA ASP A 141 -37.09 3.49 -16.74
C ASP A 141 -36.32 2.98 -15.50
N ALA A 142 -35.90 1.73 -15.49
CA ALA A 142 -35.03 1.16 -14.44
C ALA A 142 -33.65 1.81 -14.44
N LEU A 143 -33.04 2.02 -15.63
CA LEU A 143 -31.73 2.68 -15.78
C LEU A 143 -31.79 4.15 -15.37
N LYS A 144 -32.89 4.87 -15.65
CA LYS A 144 -33.07 6.25 -15.22
C LYS A 144 -33.26 6.40 -13.71
N LYS A 145 -33.76 5.37 -13.05
CA LYS A 145 -33.95 5.35 -11.58
C LYS A 145 -32.65 5.04 -10.83
N ASP A 146 -31.67 4.52 -11.54
CA ASP A 146 -30.35 4.23 -10.96
C ASP A 146 -29.48 5.51 -11.02
N GLU A 147 -29.17 6.11 -9.86
CA GLU A 147 -28.43 7.37 -9.75
C GLU A 147 -27.05 7.36 -10.45
N LEU A 148 -26.54 6.18 -10.79
CA LEU A 148 -25.24 6.01 -11.44
C LEU A 148 -25.28 6.36 -12.94
N VAL A 149 -26.43 6.27 -13.60
CA VAL A 149 -26.58 6.60 -15.03
C VAL A 149 -26.84 8.10 -15.24
N THR A 150 -27.34 8.79 -14.23
CA THR A 150 -27.70 10.22 -14.32
C THR A 150 -26.50 11.17 -14.23
N LYS A 151 -25.30 10.66 -13.88
CA LYS A 151 -24.09 11.49 -13.73
C LYS A 151 -23.18 11.55 -14.97
N GLU A 152 -23.48 10.80 -16.03
CA GLU A 152 -22.64 10.75 -17.25
C GLU A 152 -23.32 11.34 -18.51
N VAL A 153 -24.38 12.14 -18.36
CA VAL A 153 -25.01 12.86 -19.49
C VAL A 153 -24.99 14.36 -19.23
#